data_4668ebcd0630a41f42351928fd4d5771
#
_entry.id   4668ebcd0630a41f42351928fd4d5771
#
_cell.length_a   1.000
_cell.length_b   1.000
_cell.length_c   1.000
_cell.angle_alpha   90.00
_cell.angle_beta   90.00
_cell.angle_gamma   90.00
#
_symmetry.space_group_name_H-M   'P 1'
#
loop_
_entity.id
_entity.type
_entity.pdbx_description
1 polymer ?
#
loop_
_entity_poly.entity_id
_entity_poly.type
_entity_poly.pdbx_seq_one_letter_code
_entity_poly.pdbx_strand_id
1 'polypeptide(L)'
;ARLLRARCPSMAVLPCFLWNGVPGLASLLPEQELECGLHAGQAETSLMLQLEPQLVGPERPVDGVHGSGSTISPPAGWSLEGAAPCAWLAEDLSKSGVIGDTRNASTSLGESLEQRLVEHWIAMLQALLASDWPPASSHAEDQASC
;
A
#
# COMPACT_ATOMS: atom_id res chain seq x y z
N ALA A 1 -13.74 -8.28 2.00
CA ALA A 1 -13.35 -9.44 1.20
C ALA A 1 -14.25 -10.65 1.48
N ARG A 2 -14.28 -11.17 2.73
CA ARG A 2 -15.03 -12.41 3.07
C ARG A 2 -16.53 -12.34 2.78
N LEU A 3 -17.18 -11.21 3.05
CA LEU A 3 -18.62 -11.01 2.73
C LEU A 3 -18.89 -11.05 1.23
N LEU A 4 -18.03 -10.45 0.41
CA LEU A 4 -18.15 -10.49 -1.05
C LEU A 4 -17.95 -11.92 -1.55
N ARG A 5 -16.95 -12.63 -1.04
CA ARG A 5 -16.69 -14.02 -1.40
C ARG A 5 -17.86 -14.93 -1.03
N ALA A 6 -18.49 -14.71 0.13
CA ALA A 6 -19.68 -15.47 0.56
C ALA A 6 -20.90 -15.21 -0.32
N ARG A 7 -21.10 -13.98 -0.80
CA ARG A 7 -22.21 -13.60 -1.69
C ARG A 7 -22.00 -13.99 -3.14
N CYS A 8 -20.74 -14.03 -3.58
CA CYS A 8 -20.34 -14.32 -4.95
C CYS A 8 -19.28 -15.43 -4.96
N PRO A 9 -19.67 -16.70 -4.80
CA PRO A 9 -18.74 -17.82 -4.67
C PRO A 9 -17.77 -18.03 -5.83
N SER A 10 -18.13 -17.58 -7.03
CA SER A 10 -17.26 -17.64 -8.22
C SER A 10 -16.30 -16.45 -8.33
N MET A 11 -16.40 -15.45 -7.44
CA MET A 11 -15.56 -14.25 -7.48
C MET A 11 -14.27 -14.47 -6.68
N ALA A 12 -13.11 -14.24 -7.30
CA ALA A 12 -11.86 -14.06 -6.58
C ALA A 12 -11.84 -12.66 -5.96
N VAL A 13 -11.70 -12.58 -4.64
CA VAL A 13 -11.61 -11.31 -3.90
C VAL A 13 -10.26 -11.26 -3.20
N LEU A 14 -9.39 -10.39 -3.68
CA LEU A 14 -7.96 -10.32 -3.35
C LEU A 14 -7.65 -8.96 -2.70
N PRO A 15 -7.77 -8.84 -1.37
CA PRO A 15 -7.30 -7.64 -0.70
C PRO A 15 -5.76 -7.63 -0.75
N CYS A 16 -5.22 -6.68 -1.48
CA CYS A 16 -3.78 -6.55 -1.69
C CYS A 16 -3.30 -5.20 -1.17
N PHE A 17 -2.13 -5.18 -0.55
CA PHE A 17 -1.38 -3.97 -0.30
C PHE A 17 -0.29 -3.87 -1.39
N LEU A 18 -0.34 -2.81 -2.18
CA LEU A 18 0.40 -2.67 -3.43
C LEU A 18 1.92 -2.91 -3.28
N TRP A 19 2.49 -2.45 -2.18
CA TRP A 19 3.93 -2.49 -1.90
C TRP A 19 4.42 -3.82 -1.35
N ASN A 20 3.51 -4.65 -0.82
CA ASN A 20 3.89 -5.82 -0.05
C ASN A 20 4.44 -6.94 -0.92
N GLY A 21 5.58 -7.48 -0.52
CA GLY A 21 6.20 -8.63 -1.18
C GLY A 21 6.86 -8.33 -2.53
N VAL A 22 6.98 -7.07 -2.94
CA VAL A 22 7.60 -6.67 -4.22
C VAL A 22 9.13 -6.83 -4.13
N PRO A 23 9.76 -7.75 -4.90
CA PRO A 23 11.19 -7.97 -4.82
C PRO A 23 12.01 -6.73 -5.19
N GLY A 24 13.02 -6.40 -4.38
CA GLY A 24 13.94 -5.31 -4.66
C GLY A 24 13.36 -3.90 -4.46
N LEU A 25 12.11 -3.77 -4.06
CA LEU A 25 11.49 -2.46 -3.82
C LEU A 25 12.20 -1.71 -2.69
N ALA A 26 12.47 -2.40 -1.58
CA ALA A 26 13.15 -1.81 -0.43
C ALA A 26 14.54 -1.26 -0.76
N SER A 27 15.24 -1.79 -1.78
CA SER A 27 16.54 -1.28 -2.19
C SER A 27 16.49 0.07 -2.93
N LEU A 28 15.30 0.51 -3.35
CA LEU A 28 15.08 1.79 -4.02
C LEU A 28 14.79 2.92 -3.03
N LEU A 29 14.48 2.59 -1.78
CA LEU A 29 14.02 3.55 -0.78
C LEU A 29 15.02 3.64 0.37
N PRO A 30 15.20 4.83 0.97
CA PRO A 30 16.02 4.96 2.16
C PRO A 30 15.34 4.28 3.36
N GLU A 31 16.14 3.83 4.32
CA GLU A 31 15.67 3.17 5.54
C GLU A 31 14.60 3.98 6.28
N GLN A 32 14.79 5.30 6.35
CA GLN A 32 13.81 6.20 6.96
C GLN A 32 12.43 6.15 6.31
N GLU A 33 12.36 6.04 4.96
CA GLU A 33 11.08 5.90 4.25
C GLU A 33 10.45 4.55 4.54
N LEU A 34 11.24 3.48 4.60
CA LEU A 34 10.76 2.14 4.92
C LEU A 34 10.22 2.02 6.35
N GLU A 35 10.76 2.78 7.29
CA GLU A 35 10.38 2.74 8.70
C GLU A 35 9.27 3.73 9.05
N CYS A 36 9.25 4.90 8.41
CA CYS A 36 8.43 6.05 8.84
C CYS A 36 7.55 6.63 7.73
N GLY A 37 7.72 6.21 6.47
CA GLY A 37 6.92 6.67 5.34
C GLY A 37 5.57 5.95 5.30
N LEU A 38 4.57 6.47 6.01
CA LEU A 38 3.27 5.82 6.14
C LEU A 38 2.22 6.36 5.17
N HIS A 39 2.36 7.62 4.74
CA HIS A 39 1.38 8.27 3.87
C HIS A 39 1.98 9.46 3.13
N ALA A 40 1.78 9.49 1.82
CA ALA A 40 2.26 10.54 0.93
C ALA A 40 3.77 10.87 1.09
N GLY A 41 4.59 9.89 1.49
CA GLY A 41 6.03 10.03 1.66
C GLY A 41 6.79 10.08 0.34
N GLN A 42 8.08 9.77 0.38
CA GLN A 42 8.95 9.83 -0.79
C GLN A 42 8.49 8.89 -1.90
N ALA A 43 8.09 7.67 -1.56
CA ALA A 43 7.70 6.66 -2.54
C ALA A 43 6.42 7.04 -3.28
N GLU A 44 5.35 7.34 -2.55
CA GLU A 44 4.05 7.70 -3.14
C GLU A 44 4.13 9.02 -3.91
N THR A 45 4.83 10.03 -3.37
CA THR A 45 5.05 11.31 -4.07
C THR A 45 5.85 11.11 -5.36
N SER A 46 6.85 10.21 -5.37
CA SER A 46 7.61 9.89 -6.58
C SER A 46 6.75 9.23 -7.65
N LEU A 47 5.89 8.29 -7.27
CA LEU A 47 4.93 7.69 -8.21
C LEU A 47 3.97 8.74 -8.78
N MET A 48 3.46 9.65 -7.96
CA MET A 48 2.58 10.73 -8.43
C MET A 48 3.32 11.69 -9.38
N LEU A 49 4.59 11.99 -9.10
CA LEU A 49 5.43 12.80 -10.01
C LEU A 49 5.65 12.12 -11.36
N GLN A 50 5.70 10.79 -11.40
CA GLN A 50 5.82 10.02 -12.63
C GLN A 50 4.50 9.94 -13.39
N LEU A 51 3.42 9.61 -12.70
CA LEU A 51 2.13 9.29 -13.32
C LEU A 51 1.31 10.55 -13.65
N GLU A 52 1.26 11.51 -12.73
CA GLU A 52 0.38 12.68 -12.80
C GLU A 52 1.07 13.92 -12.20
N PRO A 53 2.21 14.39 -12.77
CA PRO A 53 3.02 15.45 -12.18
C PRO A 53 2.27 16.77 -11.96
N GLN A 54 1.23 17.04 -12.77
CA GLN A 54 0.40 18.25 -12.66
C GLN A 54 -0.48 18.26 -11.39
N LEU A 55 -0.65 17.12 -10.73
CA LEU A 55 -1.40 17.00 -9.47
C LEU A 55 -0.50 17.14 -8.24
N VAL A 56 0.83 17.21 -8.41
CA VAL A 56 1.78 17.33 -7.32
C VAL A 56 2.21 18.78 -7.15
N GLY A 57 1.87 19.37 -6.00
CA GLY A 57 2.31 20.73 -5.65
C GLY A 57 3.84 20.88 -5.57
N PRO A 58 4.34 22.12 -5.52
CA PRO A 58 5.78 22.39 -5.45
C PRO A 58 6.39 22.10 -4.07
N GLU A 59 5.57 22.08 -3.03
CA GLU A 59 6.02 21.87 -1.65
C GLU A 59 6.55 20.44 -1.47
N ARG A 60 7.57 20.33 -0.61
CA ARG A 60 8.19 19.05 -0.24
C ARG A 60 8.25 18.92 1.28
N PRO A 61 7.09 18.70 1.94
CA PRO A 61 7.04 18.63 3.39
C PRO A 61 7.77 17.42 3.94
N VAL A 62 8.23 17.59 5.18
CA VAL A 62 8.68 16.53 6.08
C VAL A 62 7.81 16.62 7.31
N ASP A 63 6.95 15.66 7.54
CA ASP A 63 5.98 15.71 8.62
C ASP A 63 5.63 14.30 9.12
N GLY A 64 5.05 14.21 10.30
CA GLY A 64 4.60 12.93 10.88
C GLY A 64 5.69 11.90 11.16
N VAL A 65 6.98 12.20 10.90
CA VAL A 65 8.11 11.29 11.20
C VAL A 65 8.65 11.51 12.59
N HIS A 66 9.21 10.47 13.22
CA HIS A 66 9.89 10.58 14.51
C HIS A 66 10.99 11.66 14.45
N GLY A 67 10.89 12.66 15.32
CA GLY A 67 11.82 13.80 15.37
C GLY A 67 11.34 15.08 14.67
N SER A 68 10.27 15.06 13.89
CA SER A 68 9.70 16.26 13.25
C SER A 68 8.64 16.98 14.10
N GLY A 69 8.51 16.61 15.37
CA GLY A 69 7.59 17.26 16.32
C GLY A 69 6.26 16.53 16.55
N SER A 70 6.01 15.40 15.91
CA SER A 70 4.90 14.54 16.31
C SER A 70 5.23 13.82 17.61
N THR A 71 4.43 14.06 18.63
CA THR A 71 4.54 13.43 19.96
C THR A 71 3.61 12.21 20.09
N ILE A 72 2.87 11.91 19.04
CA ILE A 72 1.85 10.85 19.08
C ILE A 72 2.49 9.54 18.65
N SER A 73 2.54 8.60 19.57
CA SER A 73 2.98 7.23 19.34
C SER A 73 1.96 6.26 19.91
N PRO A 74 1.73 5.12 19.26
CA PRO A 74 0.91 4.07 19.82
C PRO A 74 1.44 3.61 21.20
N PRO A 75 0.58 3.06 22.05
CA PRO A 75 1.01 2.47 23.33
C PRO A 75 2.01 1.33 23.11
N ALA A 76 2.77 0.98 24.14
CA ALA A 76 3.73 -0.12 24.09
C ALA A 76 3.08 -1.43 23.60
N GLY A 77 3.68 -2.08 22.61
CA GLY A 77 3.17 -3.30 21.97
C GLY A 77 2.18 -3.07 20.84
N TRP A 78 1.80 -1.82 20.57
CA TRP A 78 0.97 -1.43 19.43
C TRP A 78 1.79 -0.63 18.41
N SER A 79 1.29 -0.53 17.19
CA SER A 79 1.96 0.17 16.08
C SER A 79 0.95 0.94 15.23
N LEU A 80 1.43 1.78 14.34
CA LEU A 80 0.56 2.44 13.36
C LEU A 80 0.17 1.50 12.23
N GLU A 81 1.03 0.51 11.94
CA GLU A 81 0.80 -0.53 10.95
C GLU A 81 1.29 -1.89 11.47
N GLY A 82 1.03 -2.97 10.73
CA GLY A 82 1.54 -4.30 11.04
C GLY A 82 0.56 -5.19 11.79
N ALA A 83 1.06 -6.00 12.74
CA ALA A 83 0.29 -7.07 13.36
C ALA A 83 -0.72 -6.60 14.43
N ALA A 84 -0.46 -5.46 15.08
CA ALA A 84 -1.30 -4.87 16.10
C ALA A 84 -1.50 -3.37 15.88
N PRO A 85 -2.20 -2.97 14.81
CA PRO A 85 -2.31 -1.56 14.45
C PRO A 85 -3.35 -0.84 15.31
N CYS A 86 -3.02 0.40 15.71
CA CYS A 86 -4.00 1.38 16.13
C CYS A 86 -4.58 2.08 14.89
N ALA A 87 -5.88 2.26 14.83
CA ALA A 87 -6.48 3.11 13.81
C ALA A 87 -6.05 4.57 14.01
N TRP A 88 -5.72 5.27 12.93
CA TRP A 88 -5.32 6.67 12.92
C TRP A 88 -5.89 7.38 11.69
N LEU A 89 -5.95 8.70 11.79
CA LEU A 89 -6.22 9.60 10.68
C LEU A 89 -4.94 10.37 10.35
N ALA A 90 -4.74 10.76 9.09
CA ALA A 90 -3.55 11.54 8.71
C ALA A 90 -3.41 12.83 9.56
N GLU A 91 -4.53 13.47 9.89
CA GLU A 91 -4.56 14.68 10.75
C GLU A 91 -4.14 14.42 12.21
N ASP A 92 -4.21 13.18 12.71
CA ASP A 92 -3.69 12.82 14.03
C ASP A 92 -2.17 12.89 14.09
N LEU A 93 -1.51 12.63 12.96
CA LEU A 93 -0.06 12.42 12.86
C LEU A 93 0.66 13.55 12.14
N SER A 94 -0.03 14.30 11.26
CA SER A 94 0.57 15.26 10.36
C SER A 94 -0.35 16.46 10.10
N LYS A 95 0.22 17.65 10.04
CA LYS A 95 -0.50 18.87 9.66
C LYS A 95 -0.54 19.11 8.17
N SER A 96 0.45 18.61 7.43
CA SER A 96 0.55 18.73 5.98
C SER A 96 -0.21 17.64 5.24
N GLY A 97 -0.63 16.56 5.94
CA GLY A 97 -1.15 15.34 5.36
C GLY A 97 -0.05 14.34 4.94
N VAL A 98 1.22 14.74 4.96
CA VAL A 98 2.36 13.85 4.68
C VAL A 98 2.82 13.20 5.98
N ILE A 99 2.96 11.88 5.99
CA ILE A 99 3.63 11.14 7.07
C ILE A 99 4.85 10.49 6.46
N GLY A 100 5.94 11.24 6.40
CA GLY A 100 7.17 10.87 5.72
C GLY A 100 8.05 12.05 5.34
N ASP A 101 9.00 11.83 4.43
CA ASP A 101 9.93 12.84 3.92
C ASP A 101 9.86 12.91 2.40
N THR A 102 9.27 13.96 1.84
CA THR A 102 9.08 14.11 0.39
C THR A 102 10.23 14.83 -0.33
N ARG A 103 11.28 15.29 0.38
CA ARG A 103 12.34 16.14 -0.19
C ARG A 103 13.11 15.49 -1.34
N ASN A 104 13.28 14.18 -1.29
CA ASN A 104 13.99 13.42 -2.31
C ASN A 104 13.05 12.69 -3.29
N ALA A 105 11.76 13.00 -3.26
CA ALA A 105 10.83 12.47 -4.24
C ALA A 105 11.20 12.97 -5.66
N SER A 106 11.16 12.06 -6.64
CA SER A 106 11.55 12.37 -8.01
C SER A 106 10.83 11.48 -9.02
N THR A 107 10.67 11.99 -10.24
CA THR A 107 10.11 11.21 -11.36
C THR A 107 10.95 9.96 -11.64
N SER A 108 12.27 10.02 -11.58
CA SER A 108 13.14 8.87 -11.84
C SER A 108 12.99 7.76 -10.80
N LEU A 109 12.77 8.12 -9.54
CA LEU A 109 12.42 7.14 -8.51
C LEU A 109 11.02 6.57 -8.78
N GLY A 110 10.07 7.41 -9.16
CA GLY A 110 8.72 6.98 -9.56
C GLY A 110 8.73 5.96 -10.69
N GLU A 111 9.50 6.20 -11.76
CA GLU A 111 9.69 5.24 -12.87
C GLU A 111 10.21 3.89 -12.38
N SER A 112 11.23 3.91 -11.50
CA SER A 112 11.82 2.68 -10.96
C SER A 112 10.84 1.91 -10.08
N LEU A 113 10.06 2.62 -9.27
CA LEU A 113 9.01 2.02 -8.42
C LEU A 113 7.88 1.44 -9.27
N GLU A 114 7.36 2.21 -10.23
CA GLU A 114 6.31 1.77 -11.14
C GLU A 114 6.71 0.50 -11.88
N GLN A 115 7.92 0.47 -12.46
CA GLN A 115 8.41 -0.71 -13.16
C GLN A 115 8.40 -1.95 -12.26
N ARG A 116 8.93 -1.85 -11.03
CA ARG A 116 8.97 -2.97 -10.08
C ARG A 116 7.60 -3.45 -9.67
N LEU A 117 6.70 -2.52 -9.40
CA LEU A 117 5.31 -2.82 -9.04
C LEU A 117 4.59 -3.54 -10.18
N VAL A 118 4.68 -3.01 -11.40
CA VAL A 118 4.02 -3.58 -12.58
C VAL A 118 4.56 -4.98 -12.89
N GLU A 119 5.88 -5.17 -12.90
CA GLU A 119 6.50 -6.49 -13.13
C GLU A 119 6.03 -7.53 -12.10
N HIS A 120 6.02 -7.15 -10.81
CA HIS A 120 5.58 -8.04 -9.74
C HIS A 120 4.10 -8.41 -9.89
N TRP A 121 3.23 -7.42 -10.06
CA TRP A 121 1.79 -7.67 -10.12
C TRP A 121 1.36 -8.38 -11.39
N ILE A 122 2.05 -8.20 -12.52
CA ILE A 122 1.86 -9.02 -13.72
C ILE A 122 2.12 -10.50 -13.40
N ALA A 123 3.25 -10.81 -12.77
CA ALA A 123 3.60 -12.17 -12.41
C ALA A 123 2.59 -12.78 -11.42
N MET A 124 2.17 -12.01 -10.41
CA MET A 124 1.17 -12.46 -9.43
C MET A 124 -0.20 -12.73 -10.08
N LEU A 125 -0.65 -11.85 -10.97
CA LEU A 125 -1.92 -12.03 -11.68
C LEU A 125 -1.86 -13.19 -12.67
N GLN A 126 -0.75 -13.38 -13.37
CA GLN A 126 -0.56 -14.55 -14.25
C GLN A 126 -0.62 -15.86 -13.46
N ALA A 127 0.04 -15.92 -12.30
CA ALA A 127 -0.03 -17.10 -11.43
C ALA A 127 -1.45 -17.37 -10.93
N LEU A 128 -2.18 -16.30 -10.57
CA LEU A 128 -3.58 -16.42 -10.17
C LEU A 128 -4.47 -16.95 -11.31
N LEU A 129 -4.33 -16.40 -12.51
CA LEU A 129 -5.10 -16.83 -13.70
C LEU A 129 -4.79 -18.26 -14.13
N ALA A 130 -3.58 -18.75 -13.85
CA ALA A 130 -3.18 -20.12 -14.11
C ALA A 130 -3.58 -21.10 -13.00
N SER A 131 -4.18 -20.63 -11.91
CA SER A 131 -4.59 -21.44 -10.76
C SER A 131 -6.07 -21.81 -10.81
N ASP A 132 -6.46 -22.78 -9.98
CA ASP A 132 -7.86 -23.15 -9.75
C ASP A 132 -8.55 -22.27 -8.70
N TRP A 133 -8.00 -21.09 -8.43
CA TRP A 133 -8.57 -20.15 -7.47
C TRP A 133 -9.62 -19.23 -8.11
N PRO A 134 -10.78 -19.00 -7.48
CA PRO A 134 -11.23 -19.53 -6.19
C PRO A 134 -11.72 -20.96 -6.29
N PRO A 135 -11.59 -21.77 -5.21
CA PRO A 135 -12.10 -23.14 -5.23
C PRO A 135 -13.61 -23.15 -5.47
N ALA A 136 -14.08 -24.15 -6.21
CA ALA A 136 -15.50 -24.37 -6.42
C ALA A 136 -16.21 -24.47 -5.05
N SER A 137 -17.33 -23.76 -4.89
CA SER A 137 -18.07 -23.83 -3.63
C SER A 137 -18.86 -25.14 -3.59
N SER A 138 -18.67 -25.94 -2.53
CA SER A 138 -19.43 -27.17 -2.29
C SER A 138 -20.94 -26.95 -2.11
N HIS A 139 -21.39 -25.70 -2.01
CA HIS A 139 -22.79 -25.32 -1.85
C HIS A 139 -23.51 -24.96 -3.16
N ALA A 140 -22.82 -25.03 -4.32
CA ALA A 140 -23.45 -24.72 -5.61
C ALA A 140 -24.36 -25.85 -6.09
N GLU A 141 -24.20 -27.05 -5.57
CA GLU A 141 -25.00 -28.23 -5.97
C GLU A 141 -26.39 -28.27 -5.31
N ASP A 142 -26.57 -27.63 -4.15
CA ASP A 142 -27.84 -27.61 -3.40
C ASP A 142 -28.87 -26.59 -3.92
N GLN A 143 -28.46 -25.61 -4.72
CA GLN A 143 -29.37 -24.58 -5.25
C GLN A 143 -29.96 -24.91 -6.63
N ALA A 144 -29.52 -25.98 -7.29
CA ALA A 144 -30.05 -26.40 -8.57
C ALA A 144 -31.22 -27.40 -8.42
N SER A 145 -31.67 -27.71 -7.22
CA SER A 145 -32.72 -28.70 -6.91
C SER A 145 -33.93 -28.10 -6.21
N CYS A 146 -34.31 -26.85 -6.54
CA CYS A 146 -35.61 -26.28 -6.14
C CYS A 146 -36.36 -25.75 -7.35
#